data_ca7022a97cc882b42aa3279be8a2a866
#
_entry.id   ca7022a97cc882b42aa3279be8a2a866
#
_cell.length_a   1.000
_cell.length_b   1.000
_cell.length_c   1.000
_cell.angle_alpha   90.00
_cell.angle_beta   90.00
_cell.angle_gamma   90.00
#
_symmetry.space_group_name_H-M   'P 1'
#
loop_
_entity.id
_entity.type
_entity.pdbx_description
1 polymer ?
#
loop_
_entity_poly.entity_id
_entity_poly.type
_entity_poly.pdbx_seq_one_letter_code
_entity_poly.pdbx_strand_id
1 'polypeptide(L)'
;QELLWDTVGEAVERQLPSLIRKAAVSNAPADIKAPPSDVKAPADVKALSVGNASGVGKARGSLTLNPSLPLPDYTAAVDIHVMPGGFHTEITDNDVFAGALYDRGVHLFAFGGLGPLNDELGVATAAAVRRQFPDFAPRKILDAGCGAGHATLPLADAFPGAEIHGADLAAPMLRYAAARATALGYAVHFAQQDATRTDYPDDSFDLITSTLLLHEMPRRAILALFRECHRLLRPGGVMVHHDLLRWPEEPFEAFMMAWTTRHNNEPYERASGTLRFPEDCAAAGFDTADTFIVAQPGAYLEEVYQVSGIRGARKR
;
A
#
# COMPACT_ATOMS: atom_id res chain seq x y z
N GLN A 1 -13.46 -0.31 16.80
CA GLN A 1 -12.43 -0.99 16.01
C GLN A 1 -12.03 -2.35 16.60
N GLU A 2 -11.65 -2.43 17.89
CA GLU A 2 -11.26 -3.68 18.55
C GLU A 2 -12.24 -4.84 18.26
N LEU A 3 -13.54 -4.63 18.52
CA LEU A 3 -14.57 -5.64 18.22
C LEU A 3 -14.62 -6.02 16.73
N LEU A 4 -14.35 -5.07 15.83
CA LEU A 4 -14.28 -5.36 14.39
C LEU A 4 -13.12 -6.29 14.09
N TRP A 5 -11.92 -5.99 14.61
CA TRP A 5 -10.74 -6.79 14.39
C TRP A 5 -10.88 -8.19 14.99
N ASP A 6 -11.45 -8.32 16.19
CA ASP A 6 -11.71 -9.61 16.80
C ASP A 6 -12.63 -10.47 15.92
N THR A 7 -13.74 -9.90 15.46
CA THR A 7 -14.70 -10.63 14.61
C THR A 7 -14.11 -11.05 13.28
N VAL A 8 -13.37 -10.15 12.62
CA VAL A 8 -12.70 -10.45 11.33
C VAL A 8 -11.53 -11.40 11.56
N GLY A 9 -10.76 -11.19 12.64
CA GLY A 9 -9.63 -12.03 13.02
C GLY A 9 -10.05 -13.49 13.22
N GLU A 10 -11.06 -13.77 14.01
CA GLU A 10 -11.59 -15.12 14.19
C GLU A 10 -12.02 -15.79 12.87
N ALA A 11 -12.63 -15.02 11.95
CA ALA A 11 -13.02 -15.52 10.65
C ALA A 11 -11.82 -15.85 9.76
N VAL A 12 -10.76 -15.03 9.81
CA VAL A 12 -9.50 -15.26 9.09
C VAL A 12 -8.73 -16.43 9.68
N GLU A 13 -8.62 -16.52 11.02
CA GLU A 13 -7.95 -17.62 11.70
C GLU A 13 -8.53 -18.99 11.33
N ARG A 14 -9.84 -19.11 11.29
CA ARG A 14 -10.51 -20.34 10.83
C ARG A 14 -10.12 -20.76 9.41
N GLN A 15 -9.74 -19.80 8.56
CA GLN A 15 -9.37 -20.01 7.16
C GLN A 15 -7.87 -20.01 6.93
N LEU A 16 -7.07 -19.57 7.91
CA LEU A 16 -5.64 -19.32 7.76
C LEU A 16 -4.85 -20.48 7.13
N PRO A 17 -5.03 -21.75 7.54
CA PRO A 17 -4.32 -22.87 6.90
C PRO A 17 -4.64 -23.00 5.40
N SER A 18 -5.86 -22.65 4.98
CA SER A 18 -6.26 -22.65 3.56
C SER A 18 -5.67 -21.46 2.82
N LEU A 19 -5.65 -20.29 3.43
CA LEU A 19 -5.07 -19.07 2.85
C LEU A 19 -3.56 -19.22 2.63
N ILE A 20 -2.85 -19.76 3.62
CA ILE A 20 -1.39 -20.05 3.50
C ILE A 20 -1.11 -21.01 2.35
N ARG A 21 -1.87 -22.11 2.24
CA ARG A 21 -1.70 -23.06 1.11
C ARG A 21 -1.94 -22.39 -0.23
N LYS A 22 -2.99 -21.55 -0.36
CA LYS A 22 -3.27 -20.82 -1.60
C LYS A 22 -2.16 -19.82 -1.92
N ALA A 23 -1.67 -19.08 -0.93
CA ALA A 23 -0.57 -18.14 -1.10
C ALA A 23 0.73 -18.85 -1.52
N ALA A 24 1.07 -19.98 -0.90
CA ALA A 24 2.24 -20.78 -1.26
C ALA A 24 2.19 -21.26 -2.72
N VAL A 25 1.03 -21.74 -3.20
CA VAL A 25 0.84 -22.11 -4.60
C VAL A 25 0.99 -20.94 -5.54
N SER A 26 0.41 -19.79 -5.18
CA SER A 26 0.48 -18.55 -5.99
C SER A 26 1.91 -18.00 -6.10
N ASN A 27 2.71 -18.16 -5.06
CA ASN A 27 4.08 -17.64 -4.95
C ASN A 27 5.17 -18.66 -5.34
N ALA A 28 4.80 -19.90 -5.68
CA ALA A 28 5.75 -20.94 -6.06
C ALA A 28 6.46 -20.64 -7.39
N PRO A 29 7.76 -20.96 -7.53
CA PRO A 29 8.45 -20.93 -8.81
C PRO A 29 7.71 -21.78 -9.87
N ALA A 30 7.85 -21.42 -11.15
CA ALA A 30 7.11 -22.02 -12.26
C ALA A 30 7.29 -23.54 -12.41
N ASP A 31 8.36 -24.11 -11.85
CA ASP A 31 8.76 -25.50 -12.08
C ASP A 31 8.23 -26.48 -11.02
N ILE A 32 7.52 -26.00 -10.01
CA ILE A 32 6.91 -26.86 -9.00
C ILE A 32 5.48 -27.17 -9.41
N LYS A 33 5.20 -28.41 -9.83
CA LYS A 33 3.85 -28.91 -10.05
C LYS A 33 3.06 -28.88 -8.74
N ALA A 34 1.87 -28.25 -8.78
CA ALA A 34 0.97 -28.24 -7.64
C ALA A 34 0.64 -29.69 -7.18
N PRO A 35 0.55 -29.93 -5.85
CA PRO A 35 0.08 -31.21 -5.36
C PRO A 35 -1.39 -31.45 -5.77
N PRO A 36 -1.84 -32.71 -5.94
CA PRO A 36 -3.18 -33.01 -6.41
C PRO A 36 -4.25 -32.47 -5.44
N SER A 37 -5.28 -31.86 -6.01
CA SER A 37 -6.38 -31.21 -5.29
C SER A 37 -7.46 -32.20 -4.92
N ASP A 38 -7.38 -32.83 -3.75
CA ASP A 38 -8.43 -33.72 -3.21
C ASP A 38 -9.32 -33.04 -2.16
N VAL A 39 -9.55 -31.74 -2.25
CA VAL A 39 -10.51 -31.06 -1.35
C VAL A 39 -11.59 -30.39 -2.19
N LYS A 40 -12.78 -30.98 -2.20
CA LYS A 40 -13.99 -30.37 -2.75
C LYS A 40 -14.31 -29.07 -1.99
N ALA A 41 -14.31 -27.95 -2.72
CA ALA A 41 -14.77 -26.67 -2.22
C ALA A 41 -16.30 -26.69 -1.98
N PRO A 42 -16.82 -25.98 -0.97
CA PRO A 42 -18.25 -25.77 -0.83
C PRO A 42 -18.82 -24.98 -2.01
N ALA A 43 -20.03 -25.35 -2.44
CA ALA A 43 -20.61 -24.99 -3.74
C ALA A 43 -21.25 -23.60 -3.84
N ASP A 44 -20.95 -22.62 -3.00
CA ASP A 44 -21.70 -21.35 -2.96
C ASP A 44 -20.84 -20.08 -2.99
N VAL A 45 -19.80 -20.05 -3.82
CA VAL A 45 -19.17 -18.79 -4.21
C VAL A 45 -19.33 -18.62 -5.71
N LYS A 46 -20.30 -17.81 -6.13
CA LYS A 46 -20.39 -17.34 -7.54
C LYS A 46 -19.11 -16.61 -7.88
N ALA A 47 -18.29 -17.25 -8.72
CA ALA A 47 -17.13 -16.62 -9.31
C ALA A 47 -17.59 -15.43 -10.16
N LEU A 48 -17.21 -14.22 -9.79
CA LEU A 48 -17.25 -13.07 -10.67
C LEU A 48 -16.32 -13.38 -11.85
N SER A 49 -16.89 -13.52 -13.03
CA SER A 49 -16.14 -13.75 -14.27
C SER A 49 -15.35 -12.49 -14.61
N VAL A 50 -14.06 -12.50 -14.29
CA VAL A 50 -13.11 -11.53 -14.84
C VAL A 50 -12.87 -11.92 -16.31
N GLY A 51 -13.11 -10.98 -17.23
CA GLY A 51 -13.02 -11.19 -18.67
C GLY A 51 -11.65 -11.77 -19.08
N ASN A 52 -11.70 -12.83 -19.89
CA ASN A 52 -10.56 -13.47 -20.53
C ASN A 52 -9.81 -12.47 -21.43
N ALA A 53 -8.69 -11.94 -20.96
CA ALA A 53 -7.66 -11.39 -21.84
C ALA A 53 -6.81 -12.55 -22.35
N SER A 54 -7.13 -13.04 -23.54
CA SER A 54 -6.36 -14.04 -24.28
C SER A 54 -5.13 -13.41 -24.93
N GLY A 55 -3.95 -13.95 -24.62
CA GLY A 55 -2.81 -13.91 -25.54
C GLY A 55 -1.66 -12.97 -25.14
N VAL A 56 -0.58 -13.53 -24.87
CA VAL A 56 0.87 -13.24 -24.82
C VAL A 56 1.44 -13.74 -23.50
N GLY A 57 2.59 -14.41 -23.53
CA GLY A 57 3.20 -15.03 -22.37
C GLY A 57 3.21 -14.07 -21.18
N LYS A 58 2.37 -14.37 -20.15
CA LYS A 58 2.16 -13.47 -19.01
C LYS A 58 3.49 -13.30 -18.30
N ALA A 59 4.00 -12.08 -18.31
CA ALA A 59 5.05 -11.67 -17.38
C ALA A 59 4.58 -12.09 -15.98
N ARG A 60 5.44 -12.77 -15.22
CA ARG A 60 5.09 -13.21 -13.87
C ARG A 60 5.62 -12.19 -12.88
N GLY A 61 4.81 -11.86 -11.88
CA GLY A 61 5.26 -11.16 -10.70
C GLY A 61 6.25 -12.00 -9.89
N SER A 62 6.90 -11.38 -8.91
CA SER A 62 7.82 -12.05 -7.99
C SER A 62 7.56 -11.59 -6.54
N LEU A 63 7.97 -12.43 -5.60
CA LEU A 63 8.00 -12.08 -4.18
C LEU A 63 9.41 -12.36 -3.64
N THR A 64 10.06 -11.32 -3.11
CA THR A 64 11.37 -11.41 -2.44
C THR A 64 11.21 -11.00 -0.98
N LEU A 65 11.46 -11.92 -0.06
CA LEU A 65 11.43 -11.66 1.38
C LEU A 65 12.84 -11.60 1.94
N ASN A 66 13.02 -10.77 2.96
CA ASN A 66 14.26 -10.64 3.72
C ASN A 66 13.99 -10.91 5.21
N PRO A 67 14.11 -12.18 5.68
CA PRO A 67 13.83 -12.51 7.08
C PRO A 67 14.76 -11.84 8.10
N SER A 68 15.88 -11.27 7.63
CA SER A 68 16.83 -10.54 8.46
C SER A 68 16.66 -9.01 8.40
N LEU A 69 15.62 -8.52 7.72
CA LEU A 69 15.36 -7.09 7.64
C LEU A 69 15.06 -6.53 9.06
N PRO A 70 15.88 -5.60 9.57
CA PRO A 70 15.58 -4.97 10.85
C PRO A 70 14.35 -4.08 10.71
N LEU A 71 13.34 -4.34 11.53
CA LEU A 71 12.17 -3.48 11.58
C LEU A 71 12.52 -2.18 12.32
N PRO A 72 12.12 -1.00 11.83
CA PRO A 72 12.27 0.25 12.55
C PRO A 72 11.53 0.23 13.89
N ASP A 73 12.14 0.74 14.96
CA ASP A 73 11.55 0.72 16.31
C ASP A 73 10.12 1.29 16.37
N TYR A 74 9.80 2.26 15.52
CA TYR A 74 8.49 2.89 15.53
C TYR A 74 7.37 1.97 15.02
N THR A 75 7.67 0.96 14.22
CA THR A 75 6.67 0.01 13.69
C THR A 75 6.22 -1.00 14.75
N ALA A 76 7.04 -1.23 15.77
CA ALA A 76 6.75 -2.13 16.88
C ALA A 76 6.27 -1.38 18.14
N ALA A 77 6.14 -0.05 18.07
CA ALA A 77 5.81 0.76 19.24
C ALA A 77 4.38 0.59 19.72
N VAL A 78 3.47 0.34 18.79
CA VAL A 78 2.03 0.14 19.03
C VAL A 78 1.43 -0.77 17.96
N ASP A 79 0.33 -1.44 18.29
CA ASP A 79 -0.48 -2.10 17.29
C ASP A 79 -1.33 -1.04 16.57
N ILE A 80 -0.85 -0.60 15.41
CA ILE A 80 -1.51 0.41 14.60
C ILE A 80 -2.95 -0.03 14.28
N HIS A 81 -3.89 0.91 14.28
CA HIS A 81 -5.33 0.67 14.12
C HIS A 81 -5.93 -0.28 15.18
N VAL A 82 -5.22 -0.52 16.28
CA VAL A 82 -5.61 -1.57 17.25
C VAL A 82 -5.68 -2.96 16.57
N MET A 83 -5.00 -3.13 15.45
CA MET A 83 -4.96 -4.42 14.76
C MET A 83 -4.03 -5.38 15.52
N PRO A 84 -4.52 -6.55 15.95
CA PRO A 84 -3.74 -7.47 16.79
C PRO A 84 -2.37 -7.82 16.18
N GLY A 85 -1.29 -7.45 16.86
CA GLY A 85 0.08 -7.66 16.40
C GLY A 85 0.56 -6.73 15.29
N GLY A 86 -0.23 -5.72 14.92
CA GLY A 86 0.08 -4.79 13.84
C GLY A 86 0.20 -5.46 12.47
N PHE A 87 0.93 -4.82 11.55
CA PHE A 87 1.02 -5.30 10.16
C PHE A 87 2.05 -6.44 9.96
N HIS A 88 3.03 -6.57 10.82
CA HIS A 88 4.23 -7.40 10.61
C HIS A 88 4.32 -8.65 11.46
N THR A 89 3.39 -8.83 12.40
CA THR A 89 3.40 -10.03 13.26
C THR A 89 2.97 -11.27 12.48
N GLU A 90 3.72 -12.34 12.66
CA GLU A 90 3.42 -13.66 12.11
C GLU A 90 2.99 -14.61 13.25
N ILE A 91 1.82 -15.22 13.10
CA ILE A 91 1.27 -16.19 14.07
C ILE A 91 1.83 -17.59 13.79
N THR A 92 2.16 -17.86 12.53
CA THR A 92 2.67 -19.15 12.08
C THR A 92 3.63 -18.96 10.90
N ASP A 93 4.36 -20.01 10.54
CA ASP A 93 5.26 -20.01 9.39
C ASP A 93 4.53 -19.67 8.09
N ASN A 94 5.14 -18.81 7.28
CA ASN A 94 4.60 -18.33 5.99
C ASN A 94 3.22 -17.65 6.12
N ASP A 95 3.01 -16.97 7.20
CA ASP A 95 1.75 -16.33 7.56
C ASP A 95 1.29 -15.31 6.50
N VAL A 96 -0.03 -15.21 6.36
CA VAL A 96 -0.74 -14.21 5.54
C VAL A 96 -1.85 -13.53 6.36
N PHE A 97 -1.90 -13.78 7.68
CA PHE A 97 -2.98 -13.34 8.56
C PHE A 97 -3.15 -11.82 8.54
N ALA A 98 -2.07 -11.07 8.77
CA ALA A 98 -2.13 -9.61 8.78
C ALA A 98 -2.69 -9.03 7.47
N GLY A 99 -2.24 -9.54 6.31
CA GLY A 99 -2.76 -9.12 5.02
C GLY A 99 -4.25 -9.44 4.80
N ALA A 100 -4.67 -10.66 5.19
CA ALA A 100 -6.06 -11.07 5.06
C ALA A 100 -6.98 -10.32 6.04
N LEU A 101 -6.51 -10.10 7.28
CA LEU A 101 -7.20 -9.31 8.29
C LEU A 101 -7.39 -7.87 7.83
N TYR A 102 -6.31 -7.23 7.36
CA TYR A 102 -6.34 -5.86 6.86
C TYR A 102 -7.29 -5.71 5.66
N ASP A 103 -7.19 -6.58 4.65
CA ASP A 103 -8.06 -6.50 3.45
C ASP A 103 -9.54 -6.57 3.82
N ARG A 104 -9.93 -7.45 4.74
CA ARG A 104 -11.33 -7.60 5.16
C ARG A 104 -11.76 -6.52 6.15
N GLY A 105 -10.90 -6.19 7.09
CA GLY A 105 -11.16 -5.16 8.09
C GLY A 105 -11.34 -3.78 7.49
N VAL A 106 -10.48 -3.40 6.56
CA VAL A 106 -10.59 -2.10 5.85
C VAL A 106 -11.88 -2.01 5.04
N HIS A 107 -12.28 -3.10 4.36
CA HIS A 107 -13.55 -3.11 3.62
C HIS A 107 -14.74 -2.84 4.53
N LEU A 108 -14.77 -3.47 5.70
CA LEU A 108 -15.85 -3.27 6.68
C LEU A 108 -15.74 -1.90 7.37
N PHE A 109 -14.55 -1.48 7.75
CA PHE A 109 -14.31 -0.18 8.36
C PHE A 109 -14.75 0.99 7.46
N ALA A 110 -14.43 0.89 6.18
CA ALA A 110 -14.83 1.88 5.18
C ALA A 110 -16.26 1.67 4.64
N PHE A 111 -17.05 0.76 5.23
CA PHE A 111 -18.41 0.44 4.74
C PHE A 111 -18.47 0.14 3.24
N GLY A 112 -17.41 -0.46 2.68
CA GLY A 112 -17.27 -0.70 1.24
C GLY A 112 -16.98 0.54 0.39
N GLY A 113 -16.80 1.71 1.00
CA GLY A 113 -16.56 2.99 0.31
C GLY A 113 -15.26 3.06 -0.50
N LEU A 114 -14.31 2.15 -0.23
CA LEU A 114 -13.08 2.02 -1.02
C LEU A 114 -13.22 1.04 -2.21
N GLY A 115 -14.44 0.70 -2.58
CA GLY A 115 -14.73 -0.22 -3.67
C GLY A 115 -14.62 -1.70 -3.25
N PRO A 116 -15.06 -2.62 -4.13
CA PRO A 116 -15.09 -4.07 -3.84
C PRO A 116 -13.69 -4.69 -3.68
N LEU A 117 -12.65 -4.03 -4.17
CA LEU A 117 -11.26 -4.45 -4.07
C LEU A 117 -10.42 -3.57 -3.13
N ASN A 118 -11.04 -2.63 -2.42
CA ASN A 118 -10.37 -1.62 -1.59
C ASN A 118 -9.34 -0.77 -2.36
N ASP A 119 -9.55 -0.55 -3.64
CA ASP A 119 -8.54 -0.03 -4.58
C ASP A 119 -8.80 1.42 -5.04
N GLU A 120 -9.87 2.06 -4.56
CA GLU A 120 -10.26 3.41 -4.99
C GLU A 120 -9.16 4.46 -4.80
N LEU A 121 -8.41 4.40 -3.70
CA LEU A 121 -7.30 5.34 -3.46
C LEU A 121 -6.17 5.19 -4.49
N GLY A 122 -5.86 3.95 -4.88
CA GLY A 122 -4.89 3.68 -5.95
C GLY A 122 -5.37 4.19 -7.30
N VAL A 123 -6.65 3.97 -7.62
CA VAL A 123 -7.30 4.52 -8.83
C VAL A 123 -7.24 6.05 -8.83
N ALA A 124 -7.58 6.69 -7.71
CA ALA A 124 -7.54 8.14 -7.56
C ALA A 124 -6.11 8.69 -7.71
N THR A 125 -5.13 8.03 -7.10
CA THR A 125 -3.70 8.39 -7.21
C THR A 125 -3.22 8.32 -8.65
N ALA A 126 -3.48 7.22 -9.34
CA ALA A 126 -3.11 7.05 -10.75
C ALA A 126 -3.79 8.08 -11.66
N ALA A 127 -5.07 8.36 -11.42
CA ALA A 127 -5.81 9.38 -12.16
C ALA A 127 -5.26 10.79 -11.92
N ALA A 128 -4.82 11.12 -10.70
CA ALA A 128 -4.19 12.39 -10.38
C ALA A 128 -2.86 12.56 -11.12
N VAL A 129 -2.01 11.53 -11.13
CA VAL A 129 -0.75 11.55 -11.90
C VAL A 129 -1.00 11.80 -13.38
N ARG A 130 -1.96 11.09 -13.99
CA ARG A 130 -2.31 11.28 -15.41
C ARG A 130 -2.86 12.67 -15.72
N ARG A 131 -3.64 13.25 -14.82
CA ARG A 131 -4.15 14.63 -14.98
C ARG A 131 -3.04 15.67 -14.84
N GLN A 132 -2.16 15.50 -13.86
CA GLN A 132 -1.07 16.43 -13.58
C GLN A 132 0.01 16.38 -14.66
N PHE A 133 0.26 15.21 -15.24
CA PHE A 133 1.30 14.95 -16.22
C PHE A 133 0.75 14.13 -17.41
N PRO A 134 -0.03 14.75 -18.34
CA PRO A 134 -0.72 14.00 -19.40
C PRO A 134 0.21 13.21 -20.33
N ASP A 135 1.42 13.68 -20.55
CA ASP A 135 2.43 13.06 -21.42
C ASP A 135 3.41 12.13 -20.66
N PHE A 136 3.19 11.94 -19.35
CA PHE A 136 4.06 11.13 -18.54
C PHE A 136 3.73 9.64 -18.70
N ALA A 137 4.69 8.88 -19.22
CA ALA A 137 4.57 7.44 -19.45
C ALA A 137 5.65 6.69 -18.65
N PRO A 138 5.42 6.47 -17.35
CA PRO A 138 6.37 5.76 -16.51
C PRO A 138 6.53 4.31 -16.97
N ARG A 139 7.76 3.82 -17.04
CA ARG A 139 8.09 2.43 -17.41
C ARG A 139 8.37 1.56 -16.21
N LYS A 140 8.74 2.17 -15.08
CA LYS A 140 9.02 1.46 -13.83
C LYS A 140 8.45 2.24 -12.66
N ILE A 141 7.57 1.60 -11.90
CA ILE A 141 6.79 2.21 -10.83
C ILE A 141 7.06 1.47 -9.52
N LEU A 142 7.28 2.20 -8.44
CA LEU A 142 7.36 1.67 -7.08
C LEU A 142 6.17 2.19 -6.26
N ASP A 143 5.46 1.28 -5.61
CA ASP A 143 4.52 1.60 -4.55
C ASP A 143 5.21 1.31 -3.20
N ALA A 144 5.54 2.36 -2.47
CA ALA A 144 6.25 2.31 -1.20
C ALA A 144 5.26 2.18 -0.04
N GLY A 145 5.45 1.18 0.83
CA GLY A 145 4.46 0.81 1.85
C GLY A 145 3.20 0.21 1.21
N CYS A 146 3.39 -0.73 0.29
CA CYS A 146 2.30 -1.27 -0.55
C CYS A 146 1.28 -2.14 0.20
N GLY A 147 1.59 -2.57 1.42
CA GLY A 147 0.71 -3.39 2.25
C GLY A 147 0.13 -4.62 1.52
N ALA A 148 -1.19 -4.74 1.50
CA ALA A 148 -1.91 -5.80 0.80
C ALA A 148 -2.05 -5.58 -0.73
N GLY A 149 -1.41 -4.55 -1.29
CA GLY A 149 -1.41 -4.24 -2.71
C GLY A 149 -2.67 -3.54 -3.22
N HIS A 150 -3.46 -2.92 -2.34
CA HIS A 150 -4.72 -2.26 -2.72
C HIS A 150 -4.47 -1.10 -3.70
N ALA A 151 -3.49 -0.25 -3.42
CA ALA A 151 -3.14 0.87 -4.29
C ALA A 151 -2.17 0.49 -5.42
N THR A 152 -1.45 -0.62 -5.26
CA THR A 152 -0.44 -1.10 -6.22
C THR A 152 -1.07 -1.61 -7.53
N LEU A 153 -2.13 -2.42 -7.43
CA LEU A 153 -2.71 -3.07 -8.62
C LEU A 153 -3.33 -2.07 -9.61
N PRO A 154 -4.04 -1.00 -9.19
CA PRO A 154 -4.54 0.03 -10.11
C PRO A 154 -3.46 0.75 -10.93
N LEU A 155 -2.22 0.79 -10.45
CA LEU A 155 -1.10 1.36 -11.22
C LEU A 155 -0.82 0.56 -12.50
N ALA A 156 -0.98 -0.78 -12.44
CA ALA A 156 -0.81 -1.64 -13.62
C ALA A 156 -1.87 -1.37 -14.69
N ASP A 157 -3.11 -1.10 -14.28
CA ASP A 157 -4.19 -0.75 -15.21
C ASP A 157 -4.02 0.65 -15.78
N ALA A 158 -3.58 1.60 -14.96
CA ALA A 158 -3.44 3.00 -15.36
C ALA A 158 -2.22 3.24 -16.26
N PHE A 159 -1.16 2.43 -16.10
CA PHE A 159 0.09 2.54 -16.84
C PHE A 159 0.45 1.20 -17.51
N PRO A 160 -0.31 0.80 -18.54
CA PRO A 160 -0.09 -0.47 -19.20
C PRO A 160 1.31 -0.55 -19.81
N GLY A 161 2.01 -1.66 -19.53
CA GLY A 161 3.38 -1.87 -19.97
C GLY A 161 4.46 -1.37 -18.99
N ALA A 162 4.08 -0.71 -17.89
CA ALA A 162 5.02 -0.41 -16.81
C ALA A 162 5.33 -1.66 -15.99
N GLU A 163 6.57 -1.76 -15.53
CA GLU A 163 7.01 -2.73 -14.52
C GLU A 163 6.60 -2.21 -13.14
N ILE A 164 5.74 -2.94 -12.45
CA ILE A 164 5.20 -2.53 -11.15
C ILE A 164 5.93 -3.24 -10.02
N HIS A 165 6.44 -2.47 -9.08
CA HIS A 165 7.06 -2.92 -7.84
C HIS A 165 6.23 -2.48 -6.63
N GLY A 166 6.15 -3.34 -5.62
CA GLY A 166 5.63 -3.01 -4.30
C GLY A 166 6.67 -3.30 -3.23
N ALA A 167 6.95 -2.36 -2.35
CA ALA A 167 7.85 -2.55 -1.22
C ALA A 167 7.12 -2.33 0.09
N ASP A 168 7.34 -3.22 1.06
CA ASP A 168 6.75 -3.12 2.40
C ASP A 168 7.67 -3.79 3.43
N LEU A 169 7.56 -3.41 4.69
CA LEU A 169 8.27 -4.03 5.82
C LEU A 169 7.67 -5.38 6.23
N ALA A 170 6.36 -5.56 6.01
CA ALA A 170 5.58 -6.64 6.58
C ALA A 170 5.52 -7.86 5.66
N ALA A 171 6.28 -8.90 5.97
CA ALA A 171 6.28 -10.15 5.20
C ALA A 171 4.88 -10.80 5.04
N PRO A 172 4.02 -10.87 6.08
CA PRO A 172 2.68 -11.45 5.94
C PRO A 172 1.77 -10.62 5.03
N MET A 173 1.92 -9.29 5.00
CA MET A 173 1.23 -8.42 4.06
C MET A 173 1.66 -8.71 2.62
N LEU A 174 2.97 -8.79 2.37
CA LEU A 174 3.53 -9.05 1.05
C LEU A 174 3.18 -10.44 0.49
N ARG A 175 3.15 -11.48 1.33
CA ARG A 175 2.69 -12.80 0.90
C ARG A 175 1.22 -12.77 0.47
N TYR A 176 0.40 -12.04 1.22
CA TYR A 176 -1.00 -11.83 0.84
C TYR A 176 -1.12 -11.02 -0.45
N ALA A 177 -0.40 -9.90 -0.57
CA ALA A 177 -0.40 -9.04 -1.77
C ALA A 177 -0.01 -9.80 -3.03
N ALA A 178 1.06 -10.62 -2.96
CA ALA A 178 1.51 -11.42 -4.08
C ALA A 178 0.49 -12.49 -4.50
N ALA A 179 -0.13 -13.16 -3.53
CA ALA A 179 -1.21 -14.11 -3.79
C ALA A 179 -2.44 -13.43 -4.39
N ARG A 180 -2.82 -12.25 -3.87
CA ARG A 180 -3.92 -11.43 -4.36
C ARG A 180 -3.66 -10.95 -5.78
N ALA A 181 -2.49 -10.40 -6.07
CA ALA A 181 -2.10 -9.98 -7.42
C ALA A 181 -2.17 -11.13 -8.41
N THR A 182 -1.64 -12.31 -8.05
CA THR A 182 -1.72 -13.53 -8.88
C THR A 182 -3.16 -13.95 -9.13
N ALA A 183 -4.01 -13.97 -8.11
CA ALA A 183 -5.42 -14.35 -8.21
C ALA A 183 -6.22 -13.42 -9.12
N LEU A 184 -5.88 -12.13 -9.11
CA LEU A 184 -6.48 -11.10 -9.96
C LEU A 184 -5.82 -10.96 -11.33
N GLY A 185 -4.74 -11.71 -11.61
CA GLY A 185 -4.09 -11.75 -12.93
C GLY A 185 -3.06 -10.64 -13.17
N TYR A 186 -2.58 -9.98 -12.11
CA TYR A 186 -1.55 -8.95 -12.20
C TYR A 186 -0.13 -9.52 -12.02
N ALA A 187 0.83 -8.93 -12.75
CA ALA A 187 2.27 -9.20 -12.59
C ALA A 187 2.90 -8.03 -11.82
N VAL A 188 3.19 -8.23 -10.54
CA VAL A 188 3.81 -7.25 -9.66
C VAL A 188 5.01 -7.87 -8.96
N HIS A 189 6.09 -7.10 -8.83
CA HIS A 189 7.31 -7.51 -8.12
C HIS A 189 7.27 -6.98 -6.69
N PHE A 190 6.94 -7.84 -5.75
CA PHE A 190 6.92 -7.50 -4.32
C PHE A 190 8.26 -7.79 -3.66
N ALA A 191 8.72 -6.86 -2.82
CA ALA A 191 9.95 -7.00 -2.06
C ALA A 191 9.80 -6.51 -0.62
N GLN A 192 10.29 -7.28 0.35
CA GLN A 192 10.36 -6.87 1.74
C GLN A 192 11.54 -5.93 1.94
N GLN A 193 11.24 -4.63 2.09
CA GLN A 193 12.22 -3.57 2.21
C GLN A 193 11.70 -2.43 3.09
N ASP A 194 12.62 -1.70 3.73
CA ASP A 194 12.32 -0.43 4.38
C ASP A 194 12.25 0.68 3.31
N ALA A 195 11.07 1.27 3.14
CA ALA A 195 10.84 2.33 2.17
C ALA A 195 11.70 3.59 2.40
N THR A 196 12.28 3.75 3.59
CA THR A 196 13.20 4.86 3.92
C THR A 196 14.64 4.59 3.49
N ARG A 197 14.95 3.33 3.14
CA ARG A 197 16.29 2.87 2.74
C ARG A 197 16.19 1.54 2.01
N THR A 198 15.95 1.58 0.72
CA THR A 198 15.82 0.39 -0.11
C THR A 198 17.16 -0.06 -0.71
N ASP A 199 17.21 -1.30 -1.19
CA ASP A 199 18.35 -1.85 -1.93
C ASP A 199 18.28 -1.57 -3.43
N TYR A 200 17.28 -0.83 -3.91
CA TYR A 200 17.17 -0.47 -5.32
C TYR A 200 18.26 0.53 -5.71
N PRO A 201 18.78 0.42 -6.95
CA PRO A 201 19.77 1.36 -7.47
C PRO A 201 19.23 2.79 -7.57
N ASP A 202 20.13 3.78 -7.53
CA ASP A 202 19.82 5.17 -7.85
C ASP A 202 19.18 5.25 -9.24
N ASP A 203 18.34 6.26 -9.45
CA ASP A 203 17.74 6.58 -10.75
C ASP A 203 17.04 5.37 -11.42
N SER A 204 16.40 4.48 -10.64
CA SER A 204 15.81 3.24 -11.12
C SER A 204 14.32 3.30 -11.42
N PHE A 205 13.60 4.29 -10.90
CA PHE A 205 12.16 4.43 -11.06
C PHE A 205 11.75 5.72 -11.77
N ASP A 206 10.65 5.67 -12.51
CA ASP A 206 10.04 6.84 -13.14
C ASP A 206 8.94 7.44 -12.25
N LEU A 207 8.21 6.59 -11.52
CA LEU A 207 7.15 6.99 -10.59
C LEU A 207 7.31 6.24 -9.27
N ILE A 208 7.20 6.96 -8.17
CA ILE A 208 7.10 6.37 -6.83
C ILE A 208 5.81 6.86 -6.19
N THR A 209 4.97 5.92 -5.75
CA THR A 209 3.73 6.22 -5.03
C THR A 209 3.81 5.75 -3.59
N SER A 210 2.99 6.32 -2.74
CA SER A 210 2.56 5.69 -1.49
C SER A 210 1.12 6.10 -1.18
N THR A 211 0.40 5.21 -0.53
CA THR A 211 -0.98 5.46 -0.13
C THR A 211 -1.15 5.09 1.33
N LEU A 212 -1.58 6.05 2.14
CA LEU A 212 -1.80 5.90 3.58
C LEU A 212 -0.57 5.38 4.35
N LEU A 213 0.64 5.82 3.93
CA LEU A 213 1.90 5.45 4.57
C LEU A 213 2.44 6.54 5.50
N LEU A 214 2.30 7.83 5.13
CA LEU A 214 3.00 8.90 5.83
C LEU A 214 2.50 9.07 7.26
N HIS A 215 1.21 8.85 7.51
CA HIS A 215 0.63 8.95 8.84
C HIS A 215 1.01 7.77 9.77
N GLU A 216 1.55 6.70 9.21
CA GLU A 216 2.12 5.58 9.95
C GLU A 216 3.58 5.81 10.38
N MET A 217 4.16 6.96 10.02
CA MET A 217 5.59 7.23 10.16
C MET A 217 5.88 8.47 11.00
N PRO A 218 6.85 8.42 11.93
CA PRO A 218 7.34 9.64 12.57
C PRO A 218 7.98 10.57 11.54
N ARG A 219 7.91 11.89 11.76
CA ARG A 219 8.42 12.91 10.83
C ARG A 219 9.83 12.61 10.30
N ARG A 220 10.73 12.10 11.15
CA ARG A 220 12.10 11.75 10.73
C ARG A 220 12.12 10.68 9.63
N ALA A 221 11.21 9.69 9.71
CA ALA A 221 11.09 8.62 8.73
C ALA A 221 10.45 9.15 7.43
N ILE A 222 9.44 10.02 7.51
CA ILE A 222 8.87 10.69 6.33
C ILE A 222 9.95 11.45 5.55
N LEU A 223 10.79 12.22 6.23
CA LEU A 223 11.89 12.96 5.59
C LEU A 223 12.97 12.03 5.03
N ALA A 224 13.17 10.86 5.63
CA ALA A 224 14.06 9.83 5.07
C ALA A 224 13.45 9.20 3.81
N LEU A 225 12.14 8.89 3.83
CA LEU A 225 11.41 8.42 2.65
C LEU A 225 11.50 9.41 1.48
N PHE A 226 11.34 10.71 1.71
CA PHE A 226 11.44 11.71 0.63
C PHE A 226 12.85 11.75 0.02
N ARG A 227 13.91 11.63 0.84
CA ARG A 227 15.28 11.52 0.34
C ARG A 227 15.50 10.24 -0.46
N GLU A 228 14.94 9.14 0.00
CA GLU A 228 15.01 7.87 -0.70
C GLU A 228 14.24 7.94 -2.03
N CYS A 229 13.06 8.51 -2.06
CA CYS A 229 12.32 8.77 -3.30
C CYS A 229 13.16 9.61 -4.28
N HIS A 230 13.82 10.68 -3.80
CA HIS A 230 14.68 11.48 -4.64
C HIS A 230 15.86 10.69 -5.20
N ARG A 231 16.51 9.84 -4.40
CA ARG A 231 17.60 8.97 -4.83
C ARG A 231 17.17 8.00 -5.93
N LEU A 232 16.03 7.36 -5.72
CA LEU A 232 15.50 6.32 -6.60
C LEU A 232 14.92 6.83 -7.91
N LEU A 233 14.39 8.05 -7.92
CA LEU A 233 13.78 8.63 -9.12
C LEU A 233 14.83 9.02 -10.14
N ARG A 234 14.55 8.69 -11.40
CA ARG A 234 15.29 9.25 -12.55
C ARG A 234 15.02 10.75 -12.68
N PRO A 235 15.91 11.52 -13.33
CA PRO A 235 15.58 12.87 -13.76
C PRO A 235 14.26 12.89 -14.55
N GLY A 236 13.35 13.79 -14.19
CA GLY A 236 12.00 13.85 -14.75
C GLY A 236 10.99 12.92 -14.07
N GLY A 237 11.44 12.05 -13.17
CA GLY A 237 10.56 11.15 -12.39
C GLY A 237 9.76 11.88 -11.31
N VAL A 238 8.70 11.26 -10.85
CA VAL A 238 7.70 11.87 -9.95
C VAL A 238 7.51 11.01 -8.71
N MET A 239 7.51 11.62 -7.52
CA MET A 239 6.95 10.99 -6.33
C MET A 239 5.55 11.54 -6.03
N VAL A 240 4.66 10.67 -5.54
CA VAL A 240 3.27 11.01 -5.22
C VAL A 240 2.82 10.28 -3.96
N HIS A 241 2.28 11.02 -3.01
CA HIS A 241 1.77 10.49 -1.75
C HIS A 241 0.29 10.85 -1.61
N HIS A 242 -0.57 9.83 -1.44
CA HIS A 242 -1.99 9.99 -1.10
C HIS A 242 -2.15 9.73 0.40
N ASP A 243 -2.37 10.80 1.16
CA ASP A 243 -2.36 10.74 2.64
C ASP A 243 -3.06 11.97 3.22
N LEU A 244 -2.98 12.16 4.55
CA LEU A 244 -3.44 13.36 5.22
C LEU A 244 -2.67 14.59 4.72
N LEU A 245 -3.38 15.58 4.17
CA LEU A 245 -2.77 16.82 3.66
C LEU A 245 -2.54 17.86 4.74
N ARG A 246 -3.41 17.92 5.73
CA ARG A 246 -3.36 18.93 6.79
C ARG A 246 -3.91 18.38 8.10
N TRP A 247 -3.42 18.93 9.20
CA TRP A 247 -4.07 18.80 10.51
C TRP A 247 -5.16 19.88 10.62
N PRO A 248 -6.37 19.55 11.10
CA PRO A 248 -7.43 20.53 11.25
C PRO A 248 -7.04 21.70 12.16
N GLU A 249 -7.41 22.92 11.78
CA GLU A 249 -7.17 24.13 12.57
C GLU A 249 -8.38 24.49 13.44
N GLU A 250 -9.58 24.08 13.02
CA GLU A 250 -10.80 24.28 13.81
C GLU A 250 -10.71 23.46 15.11
N PRO A 251 -10.96 24.06 16.30
CA PRO A 251 -10.71 23.40 17.57
C PRO A 251 -11.46 22.08 17.78
N PHE A 252 -12.73 21.99 17.36
CA PHE A 252 -13.49 20.76 17.50
C PHE A 252 -13.02 19.67 16.53
N GLU A 253 -12.75 20.01 15.29
CA GLU A 253 -12.18 19.07 14.31
C GLU A 253 -10.80 18.56 14.76
N ALA A 254 -9.94 19.47 15.26
CA ALA A 254 -8.62 19.10 15.80
C ALA A 254 -8.75 18.18 17.03
N PHE A 255 -9.74 18.43 17.90
CA PHE A 255 -10.04 17.55 19.03
C PHE A 255 -10.52 16.18 18.55
N MET A 256 -11.46 16.12 17.61
CA MET A 256 -11.97 14.87 17.06
C MET A 256 -10.87 14.06 16.37
N MET A 257 -10.01 14.73 15.60
CA MET A 257 -8.85 14.06 14.98
C MET A 257 -7.90 13.52 16.04
N ALA A 258 -7.53 14.30 17.05
CA ALA A 258 -6.68 13.84 18.15
C ALA A 258 -7.32 12.69 18.95
N TRP A 259 -8.63 12.70 19.11
CA TRP A 259 -9.39 11.61 19.72
C TRP A 259 -9.28 10.33 18.89
N THR A 260 -9.51 10.42 17.58
CA THR A 260 -9.41 9.30 16.64
C THR A 260 -7.99 8.73 16.64
N THR A 261 -6.98 9.59 16.46
CA THR A 261 -5.55 9.23 16.53
C THR A 261 -5.22 8.39 17.78
N ARG A 262 -5.71 8.86 18.95
CA ARG A 262 -5.44 8.16 20.22
C ARG A 262 -6.13 6.80 20.30
N HIS A 263 -7.38 6.70 19.85
CA HIS A 263 -8.19 5.49 19.99
C HIS A 263 -7.96 4.47 18.87
N ASN A 264 -7.31 4.89 17.79
CA ASN A 264 -6.89 4.01 16.70
C ASN A 264 -5.41 3.61 16.79
N ASN A 265 -4.70 4.00 17.86
CA ASN A 265 -3.26 3.78 17.97
C ASN A 265 -2.47 4.30 16.75
N GLU A 266 -2.77 5.51 16.28
CA GLU A 266 -2.08 6.16 15.16
C GLU A 266 -1.18 7.32 15.62
N PRO A 267 -0.09 7.07 16.35
CA PRO A 267 0.67 8.11 17.04
C PRO A 267 1.37 9.09 16.10
N TYR A 268 1.46 8.78 14.81
CA TYR A 268 2.20 9.57 13.82
C TYR A 268 1.30 10.35 12.87
N GLU A 269 -0.02 10.20 12.92
CA GLU A 269 -0.99 10.87 12.06
C GLU A 269 -0.76 12.40 11.99
N ARG A 270 -0.49 13.03 13.14
CA ARG A 270 -0.15 14.45 13.21
C ARG A 270 1.13 14.80 12.44
N ALA A 271 2.10 13.88 12.35
CA ALA A 271 3.35 14.12 11.65
C ALA A 271 3.12 14.33 10.14
N SER A 272 2.22 13.54 9.52
CA SER A 272 1.79 13.73 8.13
C SER A 272 1.00 15.03 7.96
N GLY A 273 0.01 15.28 8.81
CA GLY A 273 -0.87 16.45 8.72
C GLY A 273 -0.20 17.81 8.98
N THR A 274 1.02 17.82 9.54
CA THR A 274 1.78 19.05 9.83
C THR A 274 3.03 19.22 8.95
N LEU A 275 3.15 18.46 7.86
CA LEU A 275 4.25 18.63 6.91
C LEU A 275 4.20 19.99 6.21
N ARG A 276 5.33 20.63 6.12
CA ARG A 276 5.57 21.75 5.21
C ARG A 276 6.09 21.18 3.90
N PHE A 277 5.18 20.63 3.11
CA PHE A 277 5.53 19.72 2.04
C PHE A 277 6.55 20.28 1.04
N PRO A 278 6.44 21.53 0.51
CA PRO A 278 7.44 22.07 -0.39
C PRO A 278 8.84 22.18 0.25
N GLU A 279 8.93 22.68 1.49
CA GLU A 279 10.20 22.83 2.20
C GLU A 279 10.78 21.46 2.60
N ASP A 280 9.95 20.53 2.97
CA ASP A 280 10.37 19.15 3.31
C ASP A 280 10.89 18.42 2.06
N CYS A 281 10.26 18.64 0.91
CA CYS A 281 10.76 18.15 -0.38
C CYS A 281 12.09 18.80 -0.77
N ALA A 282 12.24 20.12 -0.54
CA ALA A 282 13.50 20.82 -0.81
C ALA A 282 14.65 20.28 0.05
N ALA A 283 14.37 19.96 1.31
CA ALA A 283 15.35 19.33 2.21
C ALA A 283 15.72 17.89 1.77
N ALA A 284 14.93 17.27 0.90
CA ALA A 284 15.20 15.98 0.29
C ALA A 284 15.87 16.05 -1.09
N GLY A 285 16.02 17.25 -1.67
CA GLY A 285 16.70 17.47 -2.96
C GLY A 285 15.78 17.86 -4.12
N PHE A 286 14.46 17.93 -3.91
CA PHE A 286 13.54 18.42 -4.93
C PHE A 286 13.54 19.96 -4.99
N ASP A 287 13.09 20.52 -6.10
CA ASP A 287 12.82 21.96 -6.19
C ASP A 287 11.41 22.26 -5.67
N THR A 288 11.25 23.30 -4.85
CA THR A 288 9.92 23.70 -4.34
C THR A 288 8.95 24.06 -5.46
N ALA A 289 9.45 24.59 -6.58
CA ALA A 289 8.64 24.94 -7.75
C ALA A 289 8.07 23.72 -8.47
N ASP A 290 8.61 22.53 -8.24
CA ASP A 290 8.17 21.26 -8.84
C ASP A 290 7.26 20.46 -7.90
N THR A 291 6.88 21.02 -6.75
CA THR A 291 5.91 20.40 -5.83
C THR A 291 4.47 20.74 -6.25
N PHE A 292 3.55 19.84 -5.98
CA PHE A 292 2.12 20.04 -6.24
C PHE A 292 1.26 19.38 -5.17
N ILE A 293 0.05 19.90 -5.01
CA ILE A 293 -1.01 19.34 -4.16
C ILE A 293 -2.28 19.28 -5.01
N VAL A 294 -2.95 18.14 -5.01
CA VAL A 294 -4.22 17.92 -5.70
C VAL A 294 -5.26 17.51 -4.67
N ALA A 295 -6.26 18.36 -4.46
CA ALA A 295 -7.47 17.95 -3.74
C ALA A 295 -8.21 16.88 -4.56
N GLN A 296 -8.81 15.90 -3.89
CA GLN A 296 -9.60 14.84 -4.50
C GLN A 296 -11.08 14.98 -4.08
N PRO A 297 -11.86 15.87 -4.73
CA PRO A 297 -13.27 16.02 -4.43
C PRO A 297 -14.04 14.72 -4.70
N GLY A 298 -14.81 14.25 -3.72
CA GLY A 298 -15.69 13.10 -3.86
C GLY A 298 -15.07 11.73 -3.59
N ALA A 299 -13.83 11.66 -3.13
CA ALA A 299 -13.30 10.42 -2.57
C ALA A 299 -13.91 10.18 -1.18
N TYR A 300 -14.27 8.92 -0.86
CA TYR A 300 -14.87 8.54 0.43
C TYR A 300 -14.11 9.10 1.64
N LEU A 301 -12.77 9.05 1.61
CA LEU A 301 -11.95 9.61 2.69
C LEU A 301 -12.02 11.14 2.78
N GLU A 302 -12.27 11.85 1.69
CA GLU A 302 -12.45 13.30 1.71
C GLU A 302 -13.80 13.69 2.31
N GLU A 303 -14.86 12.93 2.02
CA GLU A 303 -16.17 13.15 2.64
C GLU A 303 -16.15 12.87 4.15
N VAL A 304 -15.40 11.85 4.58
CA VAL A 304 -15.30 11.43 6.00
C VAL A 304 -14.30 12.27 6.78
N TYR A 305 -13.13 12.56 6.20
CA TYR A 305 -12.02 13.20 6.92
C TYR A 305 -11.69 14.62 6.45
N GLN A 306 -12.16 15.05 5.27
CA GLN A 306 -11.95 16.39 4.68
C GLN A 306 -10.50 16.92 4.68
N VAL A 307 -9.54 16.07 5.03
CA VAL A 307 -8.12 16.40 5.24
C VAL A 307 -7.17 15.57 4.40
N SER A 308 -7.67 14.56 3.68
CA SER A 308 -6.86 13.71 2.81
C SER A 308 -6.71 14.29 1.41
N GLY A 309 -5.71 13.85 0.70
CA GLY A 309 -5.49 14.20 -0.71
C GLY A 309 -4.11 13.81 -1.20
N ILE A 310 -3.78 14.25 -2.38
CA ILE A 310 -2.58 13.86 -3.10
C ILE A 310 -1.59 15.03 -3.13
N ARG A 311 -0.35 14.74 -2.75
CA ARG A 311 0.78 15.65 -2.87
C ARG A 311 1.93 14.97 -3.61
N GLY A 312 2.73 15.70 -4.32
CA GLY A 312 3.86 15.13 -5.04
C GLY A 312 4.92 16.14 -5.42
N ALA A 313 6.05 15.63 -5.90
CA ALA A 313 7.16 16.43 -6.41
C ALA A 313 7.82 15.73 -7.59
N ARG A 314 8.31 16.51 -8.55
CA ARG A 314 9.06 16.04 -9.72
C ARG A 314 10.55 16.27 -9.50
N LYS A 315 11.39 15.27 -9.78
CA LYS A 315 12.84 15.39 -9.82
C LYS A 315 13.26 16.04 -11.13
N ARG A 316 14.09 17.08 -11.07
CA ARG A 316 14.72 17.69 -12.26
C ARG A 316 15.81 16.83 -12.86
#